data_77dd1c503c102aeb92be890da36c93c5
#
_entry.id   77dd1c503c102aeb92be890da36c93c5
#
_cell.length_a   1.000
_cell.length_b   1.000
_cell.length_c   1.000
_cell.angle_alpha   90.00
_cell.angle_beta   90.00
_cell.angle_gamma   90.00
#
_symmetry.space_group_name_H-M   'P 1'
#
loop_
_entity.id
_entity.type
_entity.pdbx_description
1 polymer ?
#
loop_
_entity_poly.entity_id
_entity_poly.type
_entity_poly.pdbx_seq_one_letter_code
_entity_poly.pdbx_strand_id
1 'polypeptide(L)'
;MSSGLVLPAAPGGVSDEMAAFAAALIDRTGQAPVIEAALARPTGRRRPLPARAVLAALVCLALEDRPPFITEATRLLFGRLSPASRVLLGVPGGPAATRRAFLAAYRRVRYCFHAICSVMDPSPLPKNRRLSQQDLRARTRPMTSAQAKAARDRLEAFINSLLEASISVLDEEERAAFDGCTGLDATPVPLFSRGPSARTGLSASDPDGGWYIREGDHRERQDDKGKPLRKICWALEATIAVTARPPGAPPAHPNLAAGLALARPGEDPGGTGARVLASVAARGHKPGWLGYDRAYTAAVPARFHLPARALGYSPVMDYRADQLGIQASSGGALLVEGSWYCPALPEPLIAATARLRGHSIGHDLYDRQIAARAAYQLKRKDGPDTDGYQRLSCPATGGHPRLICPLRPASLSPRDGRPKVLQPPDEPPRICQQTAITIPPGAGARYRQDLPYASPAWHARYATLRNTTEGLNGYAKDPAHQALAQPARRRVRGIAACSLFTALLLMAANIRKIRAWRALTAGGKAATAQRARRRRASLRDYLPDG
;
A
#
# COMPACT_ATOMS: atom_id res chain seq x y z
N MET A 1 7.29 15.39 27.54
CA MET A 1 6.31 16.39 27.05
C MET A 1 6.44 16.46 25.53
N SER A 2 5.58 15.75 24.81
CA SER A 2 5.52 15.77 23.34
C SER A 2 4.76 17.02 22.93
N SER A 3 5.47 18.13 22.69
CA SER A 3 4.87 19.30 22.08
C SER A 3 4.34 18.93 20.70
N GLY A 4 3.02 18.84 20.57
CA GLY A 4 2.34 18.62 19.31
C GLY A 4 2.82 19.64 18.27
N LEU A 5 3.09 19.19 17.05
CA LEU A 5 3.43 20.06 15.93
C LEU A 5 2.18 20.88 15.56
N VAL A 6 2.25 22.19 15.72
CA VAL A 6 1.16 23.06 15.29
C VAL A 6 1.17 23.13 13.75
N LEU A 7 0.04 22.77 13.16
CA LEU A 7 -0.15 22.89 11.71
C LEU A 7 -0.27 24.39 11.36
N PRO A 8 0.60 24.96 10.49
CA PRO A 8 0.44 26.33 10.04
C PRO A 8 -0.86 26.51 9.24
N ALA A 9 -1.41 27.72 9.20
CA ALA A 9 -2.60 28.04 8.42
C ALA A 9 -2.38 27.75 6.92
N ALA A 10 -3.47 27.59 6.15
CA ALA A 10 -3.40 27.32 4.71
C ALA A 10 -2.64 28.46 3.98
N PRO A 11 -1.78 28.16 3.00
CA PRO A 11 -0.72 29.06 2.55
C PRO A 11 -1.19 30.16 1.60
N GLY A 12 -0.73 31.38 1.90
CA GLY A 12 -0.62 32.50 0.95
C GLY A 12 0.82 32.79 0.49
N GLY A 13 1.79 31.95 0.86
CA GLY A 13 3.23 32.07 0.61
C GLY A 13 4.04 31.27 1.63
N VAL A 14 5.37 31.20 1.47
CA VAL A 14 6.21 30.56 2.50
C VAL A 14 6.40 31.54 3.66
N SER A 15 5.60 31.35 4.70
CA SER A 15 5.78 32.05 5.97
C SER A 15 6.91 31.43 6.80
N ASP A 16 7.40 32.17 7.82
CA ASP A 16 8.39 31.63 8.76
C ASP A 16 7.86 30.40 9.51
N GLU A 17 6.55 30.36 9.80
CA GLU A 17 5.86 29.22 10.40
C GLU A 17 5.89 28.00 9.47
N MET A 18 5.67 28.18 8.16
CA MET A 18 5.73 27.11 7.19
C MET A 18 7.14 26.55 7.05
N ALA A 19 8.15 27.43 7.03
CA ALA A 19 9.55 27.04 6.99
C ALA A 19 9.95 26.26 8.26
N ALA A 20 9.52 26.73 9.42
CA ALA A 20 9.75 26.06 10.71
C ALA A 20 9.04 24.71 10.78
N PHE A 21 7.80 24.63 10.31
CA PHE A 21 7.05 23.38 10.25
C PHE A 21 7.72 22.36 9.31
N ALA A 22 8.13 22.77 8.13
CA ALA A 22 8.84 21.91 7.18
C ALA A 22 10.19 21.42 7.74
N ALA A 23 10.92 22.31 8.42
CA ALA A 23 12.16 21.95 9.11
C ALA A 23 11.92 20.90 10.20
N ALA A 24 10.92 21.13 11.05
CA ALA A 24 10.57 20.21 12.12
C ALA A 24 10.11 18.82 11.60
N LEU A 25 9.41 18.78 10.47
CA LEU A 25 9.07 17.52 9.81
C LEU A 25 10.34 16.77 9.35
N ILE A 26 11.30 17.46 8.76
CA ILE A 26 12.58 16.84 8.35
C ILE A 26 13.39 16.41 9.58
N ASP A 27 13.45 17.20 10.63
CA ASP A 27 14.15 16.85 11.87
C ASP A 27 13.55 15.58 12.51
N ARG A 28 12.24 15.44 12.52
CA ARG A 28 11.54 14.25 13.02
C ARG A 28 11.88 12.97 12.22
N THR A 29 12.30 13.07 10.97
CA THR A 29 12.75 11.88 10.22
C THR A 29 14.03 11.28 10.79
N GLY A 30 14.85 12.05 11.50
CA GLY A 30 16.19 11.65 11.94
C GLY A 30 17.18 11.43 10.79
N GLN A 31 16.79 11.65 9.53
CA GLN A 31 17.58 11.24 8.36
C GLN A 31 18.58 12.30 7.88
N ALA A 32 18.34 13.57 8.17
CA ALA A 32 19.27 14.61 7.73
C ALA A 32 20.68 14.41 8.28
N PRO A 33 20.90 14.12 9.58
CA PRO A 33 22.22 13.80 10.12
C PRO A 33 22.83 12.53 9.49
N VAL A 34 22.04 11.48 9.25
CA VAL A 34 22.48 10.23 8.63
C VAL A 34 23.00 10.47 7.21
N ILE A 35 22.27 11.27 6.42
CA ILE A 35 22.70 11.68 5.07
C ILE A 35 23.97 12.51 5.13
N GLU A 36 24.06 13.48 6.06
CA GLU A 36 25.26 14.31 6.23
C GLU A 36 26.48 13.47 6.62
N ALA A 37 26.34 12.51 7.52
CA ALA A 37 27.38 11.58 7.90
C ALA A 37 27.84 10.71 6.72
N ALA A 38 26.89 10.14 5.95
CA ALA A 38 27.20 9.33 4.77
C ALA A 38 27.88 10.13 3.66
N LEU A 39 27.67 11.43 3.60
CA LEU A 39 28.30 12.35 2.65
C LEU A 39 29.58 13.01 3.18
N ALA A 40 29.92 12.83 4.45
CA ALA A 40 31.13 13.40 5.03
C ALA A 40 32.39 12.85 4.35
N ARG A 41 33.35 13.73 4.09
CA ARG A 41 34.67 13.36 3.54
C ARG A 41 35.74 13.90 4.47
N PRO A 42 36.79 13.12 4.75
CA PRO A 42 37.89 13.57 5.61
C PRO A 42 38.59 14.80 5.07
N THR A 43 38.65 14.93 3.75
CA THR A 43 39.32 16.01 3.04
C THR A 43 38.41 16.60 1.97
N GLY A 44 38.56 17.88 1.66
CA GLY A 44 37.83 18.55 0.58
C GLY A 44 36.96 19.73 1.04
N ARG A 45 36.37 20.42 0.08
CA ARG A 45 35.50 21.58 0.34
C ARG A 45 34.20 21.15 1.01
N ARG A 46 33.80 21.84 2.09
CA ARG A 46 32.50 21.62 2.74
C ARG A 46 31.35 21.83 1.75
N ARG A 47 30.30 21.03 1.90
CA ARG A 47 29.11 21.18 1.07
C ARG A 47 28.49 22.58 1.21
N PRO A 48 28.04 23.16 0.10
CA PRO A 48 27.54 24.52 0.09
C PRO A 48 26.18 24.72 0.76
N LEU A 49 25.44 23.64 1.04
CA LEU A 49 24.13 23.64 1.70
C LEU A 49 23.97 22.38 2.53
N PRO A 50 23.33 22.46 3.72
CA PRO A 50 22.93 21.26 4.46
C PRO A 50 21.78 20.52 3.74
N ALA A 51 21.77 19.19 3.84
CA ALA A 51 20.70 18.35 3.29
C ALA A 51 19.33 18.75 3.87
N ARG A 52 19.29 19.08 5.16
CA ARG A 52 18.11 19.60 5.87
C ARG A 52 17.46 20.78 5.14
N ALA A 53 18.24 21.76 4.68
CA ALA A 53 17.71 22.95 3.99
C ALA A 53 17.04 22.59 2.67
N VAL A 54 17.68 21.72 1.87
CA VAL A 54 17.13 21.29 0.57
C VAL A 54 15.86 20.48 0.76
N LEU A 55 15.85 19.55 1.72
CA LEU A 55 14.69 18.71 2.02
C LEU A 55 13.51 19.55 2.56
N ALA A 56 13.76 20.48 3.49
CA ALA A 56 12.72 21.38 4.01
C ALA A 56 12.13 22.27 2.91
N ALA A 57 12.96 22.77 1.99
CA ALA A 57 12.46 23.54 0.84
C ALA A 57 11.55 22.70 -0.08
N LEU A 58 11.89 21.44 -0.32
CA LEU A 58 11.04 20.52 -1.10
C LEU A 58 9.72 20.21 -0.37
N VAL A 59 9.74 20.06 0.96
CA VAL A 59 8.52 19.91 1.78
C VAL A 59 7.65 21.16 1.66
N CYS A 60 8.21 22.37 1.80
CA CYS A 60 7.44 23.61 1.63
C CYS A 60 6.75 23.64 0.26
N LEU A 61 7.47 23.35 -0.82
CA LEU A 61 6.90 23.33 -2.18
C LEU A 61 5.75 22.31 -2.31
N ALA A 62 5.92 21.10 -1.73
CA ALA A 62 4.88 20.08 -1.75
C ALA A 62 3.62 20.51 -0.96
N LEU A 63 3.80 21.21 0.15
CA LEU A 63 2.71 21.76 0.98
C LEU A 63 1.99 22.94 0.30
N GLU A 64 2.69 23.71 -0.54
CA GLU A 64 2.14 24.81 -1.35
C GLU A 64 1.51 24.36 -2.68
N ASP A 65 1.42 23.06 -2.96
CA ASP A 65 1.00 22.51 -4.27
C ASP A 65 1.86 22.95 -5.46
N ARG A 66 3.06 23.41 -5.18
CA ARG A 66 4.02 23.77 -6.23
C ARG A 66 4.81 22.55 -6.69
N PRO A 67 5.11 22.47 -8.00
CA PRO A 67 6.02 21.44 -8.47
C PRO A 67 7.36 21.52 -7.74
N PRO A 68 7.85 20.43 -7.13
CA PRO A 68 9.10 20.45 -6.35
C PRO A 68 10.34 20.46 -7.26
N PHE A 69 10.41 21.42 -8.19
CA PHE A 69 11.56 21.59 -9.07
C PHE A 69 12.76 22.17 -8.33
N ILE A 70 13.95 21.78 -8.72
CA ILE A 70 15.19 22.34 -8.16
C ILE A 70 15.27 23.86 -8.37
N THR A 71 14.72 24.37 -9.47
CA THR A 71 14.58 25.83 -9.70
C THR A 71 13.68 26.48 -8.69
N GLU A 72 12.54 25.86 -8.35
CA GLU A 72 11.61 26.39 -7.34
C GLU A 72 12.20 26.29 -5.93
N ALA A 73 12.87 25.19 -5.61
CA ALA A 73 13.62 25.07 -4.35
C ALA A 73 14.71 26.15 -4.24
N THR A 74 15.38 26.49 -5.35
CA THR A 74 16.37 27.58 -5.38
C THR A 74 15.71 28.93 -5.16
N ARG A 75 14.58 29.21 -5.84
CA ARG A 75 13.82 30.46 -5.62
C ARG A 75 13.34 30.60 -4.18
N LEU A 76 12.89 29.48 -3.58
CA LEU A 76 12.47 29.46 -2.20
C LEU A 76 13.62 29.79 -1.26
N LEU A 77 14.73 29.02 -1.32
CA LEU A 77 15.87 29.17 -0.40
C LEU A 77 16.59 30.53 -0.52
N PHE A 78 16.68 31.07 -1.74
CA PHE A 78 17.47 32.27 -2.03
C PHE A 78 16.65 33.49 -2.49
N GLY A 79 15.33 33.46 -2.39
CA GLY A 79 14.47 34.57 -2.80
C GLY A 79 13.20 34.74 -1.99
N ARG A 80 12.61 33.66 -1.46
CA ARG A 80 11.28 33.69 -0.81
C ARG A 80 11.32 33.53 0.70
N LEU A 81 12.41 32.98 1.26
CA LEU A 81 12.59 32.85 2.70
C LEU A 81 13.04 34.19 3.32
N SER A 82 12.48 34.50 4.49
CA SER A 82 12.96 35.58 5.33
C SER A 82 14.41 35.35 5.80
N PRO A 83 15.11 36.36 6.28
CA PRO A 83 16.42 36.19 6.93
C PRO A 83 16.37 35.20 8.10
N ALA A 84 15.31 35.20 8.92
CA ALA A 84 15.13 34.30 10.05
C ALA A 84 14.99 32.86 9.61
N SER A 85 14.12 32.57 8.63
CA SER A 85 13.95 31.24 8.07
C SER A 85 15.21 30.69 7.40
N ARG A 86 16.03 31.57 6.80
CA ARG A 86 17.31 31.15 6.20
C ARG A 86 18.33 30.73 7.26
N VAL A 87 18.41 31.49 8.36
CA VAL A 87 19.23 31.13 9.53
C VAL A 87 18.75 29.79 10.11
N LEU A 88 17.44 29.64 10.34
CA LEU A 88 16.83 28.40 10.84
C LEU A 88 17.21 27.18 9.99
N LEU A 89 17.21 27.30 8.67
CA LEU A 89 17.55 26.23 7.76
C LEU A 89 19.06 26.08 7.48
N GLY A 90 19.89 26.97 7.97
CA GLY A 90 21.34 26.97 7.72
C GLY A 90 21.70 27.31 6.28
N VAL A 91 20.92 28.18 5.61
CA VAL A 91 21.16 28.61 4.23
C VAL A 91 22.20 29.76 4.22
N PRO A 92 23.43 29.56 3.69
CA PRO A 92 24.47 30.56 3.73
C PRO A 92 24.28 31.66 2.68
N GLY A 93 24.75 32.85 3.00
CA GLY A 93 24.78 34.00 2.10
C GLY A 93 23.46 34.76 2.01
N GLY A 94 23.41 35.82 1.19
CA GLY A 94 22.25 36.67 0.95
C GLY A 94 21.28 36.17 -0.13
N PRO A 95 20.17 36.91 -0.40
CA PRO A 95 19.28 36.62 -1.51
C PRO A 95 20.01 36.66 -2.86
N ALA A 96 19.58 35.81 -3.80
CA ALA A 96 20.15 35.77 -5.16
C ALA A 96 19.47 36.83 -6.05
N ALA A 97 19.85 38.10 -5.88
CA ALA A 97 19.22 39.22 -6.56
C ALA A 97 19.54 39.32 -8.07
N THR A 98 20.60 38.67 -8.54
CA THR A 98 21.01 38.71 -9.96
C THR A 98 20.90 37.35 -10.61
N ARG A 99 20.76 37.33 -11.96
CA ARG A 99 20.78 36.08 -12.72
C ARG A 99 22.02 35.22 -12.46
N ARG A 100 23.20 35.86 -12.34
CA ARG A 100 24.47 35.19 -12.01
C ARG A 100 24.42 34.54 -10.64
N ALA A 101 23.94 35.26 -9.64
CA ALA A 101 23.79 34.76 -8.27
C ALA A 101 22.77 33.61 -8.22
N PHE A 102 21.65 33.74 -8.93
CA PHE A 102 20.65 32.67 -9.03
C PHE A 102 21.21 31.38 -9.66
N LEU A 103 21.95 31.47 -10.76
CA LEU A 103 22.57 30.33 -11.39
C LEU A 103 23.61 29.66 -10.48
N ALA A 104 24.37 30.45 -9.71
CA ALA A 104 25.31 29.92 -8.72
C ALA A 104 24.56 29.20 -7.59
N ALA A 105 23.48 29.77 -7.07
CA ALA A 105 22.60 29.15 -6.07
C ALA A 105 21.95 27.86 -6.59
N TYR A 106 21.43 27.88 -7.82
CA TYR A 106 20.86 26.70 -8.48
C TYR A 106 21.86 25.53 -8.56
N ARG A 107 23.12 25.81 -8.94
CA ARG A 107 24.16 24.77 -8.99
C ARG A 107 24.41 24.16 -7.60
N ARG A 108 24.37 24.97 -6.53
CA ARG A 108 24.54 24.51 -5.14
C ARG A 108 23.39 23.61 -4.71
N VAL A 109 22.14 24.03 -4.94
CA VAL A 109 20.94 23.24 -4.61
C VAL A 109 20.92 21.93 -5.39
N ARG A 110 21.19 22.00 -6.70
CA ARG A 110 21.27 20.83 -7.56
C ARG A 110 22.35 19.85 -7.10
N TYR A 111 23.54 20.33 -6.78
CA TYR A 111 24.64 19.49 -6.29
C TYR A 111 24.22 18.78 -4.98
N CYS A 112 23.66 19.51 -4.02
CA CYS A 112 23.20 18.95 -2.76
C CYS A 112 22.09 17.90 -2.97
N PHE A 113 21.09 18.19 -3.81
CA PHE A 113 20.03 17.26 -4.14
C PHE A 113 20.56 15.95 -4.74
N HIS A 114 21.47 16.03 -5.71
CA HIS A 114 22.07 14.83 -6.29
C HIS A 114 22.92 14.06 -5.28
N ALA A 115 23.62 14.75 -4.38
CA ALA A 115 24.37 14.11 -3.31
C ALA A 115 23.44 13.34 -2.36
N ILE A 116 22.32 13.95 -1.94
CA ILE A 116 21.30 13.28 -1.13
C ILE A 116 20.81 11.99 -1.82
N CYS A 117 20.43 12.09 -3.10
CA CYS A 117 19.95 10.92 -3.83
C CYS A 117 21.04 9.83 -3.95
N SER A 118 22.31 10.20 -4.15
CA SER A 118 23.40 9.23 -4.35
C SER A 118 23.68 8.34 -3.14
N VAL A 119 23.36 8.79 -1.92
CA VAL A 119 23.54 7.98 -0.69
C VAL A 119 22.61 6.77 -0.68
N MET A 120 21.46 6.88 -1.34
CA MET A 120 20.40 5.89 -1.27
C MET A 120 19.97 5.35 -2.66
N ASP A 121 20.72 5.63 -3.73
CA ASP A 121 20.37 5.15 -5.07
C ASP A 121 20.77 3.68 -5.25
N PRO A 122 19.81 2.74 -5.36
CA PRO A 122 20.12 1.33 -5.59
C PRO A 122 20.50 1.02 -7.02
N SER A 123 20.48 2.01 -7.92
CA SER A 123 20.76 1.82 -9.34
C SER A 123 22.09 2.45 -9.75
N PRO A 124 23.04 1.66 -10.31
CA PRO A 124 24.33 2.15 -10.79
C PRO A 124 24.22 2.85 -12.14
N LEU A 125 23.03 2.90 -12.73
CA LEU A 125 22.82 3.38 -14.09
C LEU A 125 22.84 4.91 -14.15
N PRO A 126 23.49 5.51 -15.16
CA PRO A 126 23.50 6.95 -15.34
C PRO A 126 22.10 7.45 -15.72
N LYS A 127 21.69 8.54 -15.09
CA LYS A 127 20.43 9.19 -15.37
C LYS A 127 20.60 10.24 -16.47
N ASN A 128 19.54 10.49 -17.25
CA ASN A 128 19.54 11.44 -18.36
C ASN A 128 20.48 11.07 -19.54
N ARG A 129 20.83 9.81 -19.67
CA ARG A 129 21.65 9.28 -20.78
C ARG A 129 21.04 7.98 -21.29
N ARG A 130 20.94 7.86 -22.60
CA ARG A 130 20.57 6.59 -23.25
C ARG A 130 21.80 5.73 -23.43
N LEU A 131 21.70 4.48 -23.11
CA LEU A 131 22.79 3.49 -23.20
C LEU A 131 22.45 2.46 -24.26
N SER A 132 23.49 1.92 -24.90
CA SER A 132 23.36 0.68 -25.67
C SER A 132 23.01 -0.48 -24.74
N GLN A 133 22.48 -1.58 -25.29
CA GLN A 133 22.20 -2.77 -24.49
C GLN A 133 23.49 -3.37 -23.89
N GLN A 134 24.60 -3.25 -24.58
CA GLN A 134 25.90 -3.68 -24.10
C GLN A 134 26.35 -2.85 -22.89
N ASP A 135 26.32 -1.51 -23.01
CA ASP A 135 26.68 -0.61 -21.91
C ASP A 135 25.75 -0.77 -20.70
N LEU A 136 24.45 -0.99 -20.96
CA LEU A 136 23.47 -1.24 -19.89
C LEU A 136 23.87 -2.48 -19.09
N ARG A 137 24.14 -3.59 -19.75
CA ARG A 137 24.58 -4.85 -19.12
C ARG A 137 25.90 -4.69 -18.38
N ALA A 138 26.88 -4.02 -18.99
CA ALA A 138 28.19 -3.79 -18.38
C ALA A 138 28.11 -2.97 -17.09
N ARG A 139 27.19 -1.99 -17.02
CA ARG A 139 27.01 -1.12 -15.83
C ARG A 139 26.15 -1.74 -14.74
N THR A 140 25.26 -2.66 -15.08
CA THR A 140 24.45 -3.38 -14.06
C THR A 140 25.23 -4.51 -13.39
N ARG A 141 26.26 -5.05 -14.08
CA ARG A 141 27.04 -6.20 -13.61
C ARG A 141 27.90 -5.96 -12.36
N PRO A 142 28.53 -4.76 -12.14
CA PRO A 142 29.45 -4.55 -11.02
C PRO A 142 28.74 -4.39 -9.66
N MET A 143 27.45 -4.06 -9.62
CA MET A 143 26.76 -3.85 -8.36
C MET A 143 26.33 -5.17 -7.76
N THR A 144 26.88 -5.54 -6.60
CA THR A 144 26.47 -6.75 -5.91
C THR A 144 25.03 -6.66 -5.43
N SER A 145 24.35 -7.81 -5.35
CA SER A 145 22.99 -7.86 -4.83
C SER A 145 22.89 -7.31 -3.40
N ALA A 146 23.93 -7.52 -2.59
CA ALA A 146 24.01 -6.99 -1.22
C ALA A 146 24.11 -5.46 -1.19
N GLN A 147 24.93 -4.85 -2.07
CA GLN A 147 25.06 -3.40 -2.17
C GLN A 147 23.76 -2.75 -2.65
N ALA A 148 23.14 -3.33 -3.69
CA ALA A 148 21.85 -2.87 -4.19
C ALA A 148 20.75 -2.97 -3.12
N LYS A 149 20.74 -4.08 -2.38
CA LYS A 149 19.82 -4.28 -1.26
C LYS A 149 20.03 -3.22 -0.17
N ALA A 150 21.27 -3.01 0.28
CA ALA A 150 21.57 -2.03 1.33
C ALA A 150 21.20 -0.59 0.90
N ALA A 151 21.41 -0.22 -0.37
CA ALA A 151 21.00 1.08 -0.89
C ALA A 151 19.46 1.20 -0.94
N ARG A 152 18.76 0.15 -1.36
CA ARG A 152 17.29 0.08 -1.34
C ARG A 152 16.75 0.20 0.07
N ASP A 153 17.31 -0.53 1.02
CA ASP A 153 16.90 -0.48 2.43
C ASP A 153 17.05 0.94 2.99
N ARG A 154 18.15 1.64 2.68
CA ARG A 154 18.33 3.06 3.05
C ARG A 154 17.29 3.95 2.40
N LEU A 155 17.02 3.77 1.10
CA LEU A 155 16.00 4.54 0.39
C LEU A 155 14.62 4.33 1.00
N GLU A 156 14.22 3.08 1.22
CA GLU A 156 12.92 2.74 1.81
C GLU A 156 12.80 3.24 3.25
N ALA A 157 13.86 3.14 4.06
CA ALA A 157 13.88 3.72 5.41
C ALA A 157 13.68 5.24 5.37
N PHE A 158 14.37 5.93 4.47
CA PHE A 158 14.25 7.39 4.34
C PHE A 158 12.86 7.83 3.89
N ILE A 159 12.33 7.27 2.79
CA ILE A 159 11.02 7.69 2.27
C ILE A 159 9.89 7.36 3.25
N ASN A 160 10.00 6.28 4.00
CA ASN A 160 9.00 5.90 4.99
C ASN A 160 9.11 6.76 6.27
N SER A 161 10.30 7.25 6.65
CA SER A 161 10.44 8.22 7.73
C SER A 161 9.77 9.57 7.41
N LEU A 162 9.71 9.97 6.14
CA LEU A 162 8.95 11.14 5.70
C LEU A 162 7.45 10.95 5.90
N LEU A 163 6.92 9.76 5.56
CA LEU A 163 5.51 9.45 5.81
C LEU A 163 5.22 9.45 7.31
N GLU A 164 6.09 8.83 8.11
CA GLU A 164 5.95 8.78 9.57
C GLU A 164 5.97 10.18 10.19
N ALA A 165 6.87 11.05 9.74
CA ALA A 165 6.90 12.44 10.18
C ALA A 165 5.58 13.17 9.93
N SER A 166 4.87 12.85 8.83
CA SER A 166 3.53 13.40 8.57
C SER A 166 2.45 12.81 9.46
N ILE A 167 2.53 11.51 9.79
CA ILE A 167 1.60 10.84 10.71
C ILE A 167 1.80 11.34 12.14
N SER A 168 3.05 11.63 12.54
CA SER A 168 3.37 12.15 13.87
C SER A 168 2.82 13.57 14.15
N VAL A 169 2.17 14.21 13.18
CA VAL A 169 1.37 15.44 13.38
C VAL A 169 0.09 15.15 14.16
N LEU A 170 -0.45 13.94 14.05
CA LEU A 170 -1.50 13.46 14.93
C LEU A 170 -0.96 13.33 16.35
N ASP A 171 -1.76 13.66 17.35
CA ASP A 171 -1.43 13.42 18.75
C ASP A 171 -1.50 11.91 19.08
N GLU A 172 -1.20 11.55 20.32
CA GLU A 172 -1.13 10.16 20.74
C GLU A 172 -2.52 9.49 20.74
N GLU A 173 -3.56 10.21 21.14
CA GLU A 173 -4.93 9.70 21.17
C GLU A 173 -5.47 9.48 19.75
N GLU A 174 -5.26 10.48 18.85
CA GLU A 174 -5.60 10.38 17.44
C GLU A 174 -4.90 9.20 16.74
N ARG A 175 -3.64 8.92 17.11
CA ARG A 175 -2.88 7.77 16.58
C ARG A 175 -3.33 6.44 17.19
N ALA A 176 -3.66 6.43 18.48
CA ALA A 176 -4.15 5.23 19.17
C ALA A 176 -5.49 4.74 18.62
N ALA A 177 -6.28 5.62 17.98
CA ALA A 177 -7.51 5.27 17.30
C ALA A 177 -7.30 4.40 16.04
N PHE A 178 -6.06 4.27 15.56
CA PHE A 178 -5.73 3.39 14.45
C PHE A 178 -5.64 1.93 14.92
N ASP A 179 -6.55 1.09 14.42
CA ASP A 179 -6.73 -0.32 14.81
C ASP A 179 -5.86 -1.31 14.00
N GLY A 180 -4.97 -0.83 13.15
CA GLY A 180 -4.12 -1.64 12.30
C GLY A 180 -4.74 -2.04 10.96
N CYS A 181 -5.98 -1.67 10.69
CA CYS A 181 -6.60 -1.93 9.39
C CYS A 181 -5.83 -1.22 8.27
N THR A 182 -5.35 -1.98 7.29
CA THR A 182 -4.46 -1.48 6.25
C THR A 182 -4.95 -1.93 4.87
N GLY A 183 -5.05 -0.99 3.94
CA GLY A 183 -5.18 -1.29 2.52
C GLY A 183 -3.82 -1.24 1.83
N LEU A 184 -3.51 -2.22 0.98
CA LEU A 184 -2.28 -2.26 0.19
C LEU A 184 -2.62 -2.27 -1.30
N ASP A 185 -2.04 -1.34 -2.06
CA ASP A 185 -2.26 -1.27 -3.50
C ASP A 185 -1.03 -0.73 -4.22
N ALA A 186 -0.90 -1.11 -5.49
CA ALA A 186 0.16 -0.64 -6.36
C ALA A 186 -0.39 0.31 -7.43
N THR A 187 0.34 1.39 -7.68
CA THR A 187 -0.08 2.40 -8.64
C THR A 187 1.08 2.89 -9.48
N PRO A 188 0.91 3.10 -10.82
CA PRO A 188 1.98 3.63 -11.65
C PRO A 188 2.27 5.09 -11.31
N VAL A 189 3.56 5.40 -11.25
CA VAL A 189 4.15 6.72 -11.15
C VAL A 189 4.87 6.99 -12.48
N PRO A 190 4.22 7.63 -13.46
CA PRO A 190 4.81 7.88 -14.77
C PRO A 190 6.09 8.71 -14.65
N LEU A 191 7.12 8.34 -15.39
CA LEU A 191 8.42 9.01 -15.39
C LEU A 191 8.48 10.14 -16.42
N PHE A 192 9.30 11.16 -16.13
CA PHE A 192 9.62 12.25 -17.07
C PHE A 192 10.68 11.78 -18.08
N SER A 193 10.42 10.64 -18.69
CA SER A 193 11.25 9.99 -19.70
C SER A 193 10.35 9.14 -20.58
N ARG A 194 10.60 9.16 -21.85
CA ARG A 194 9.98 8.18 -22.76
C ARG A 194 10.66 6.83 -22.57
N GLY A 195 9.91 5.76 -22.69
CA GLY A 195 10.44 4.41 -22.69
C GLY A 195 11.44 4.16 -23.82
N PRO A 196 12.16 3.04 -23.80
CA PRO A 196 13.06 2.66 -24.88
C PRO A 196 12.29 2.50 -26.20
N SER A 197 12.94 2.86 -27.30
CA SER A 197 12.37 2.67 -28.64
C SER A 197 13.00 1.43 -29.27
N ALA A 198 12.20 0.54 -29.80
CA ALA A 198 12.67 -0.63 -30.54
C ALA A 198 13.54 -0.24 -31.76
N ARG A 199 13.26 0.93 -32.38
CA ARG A 199 13.99 1.40 -33.55
C ARG A 199 15.45 1.76 -33.28
N THR A 200 15.79 2.21 -32.06
CA THR A 200 17.14 2.70 -31.75
C THR A 200 17.99 1.68 -31.00
N GLY A 201 17.42 0.61 -30.47
CA GLY A 201 18.10 -0.34 -29.61
C GLY A 201 18.69 0.27 -28.32
N LEU A 202 18.37 1.54 -28.02
CA LEU A 202 18.87 2.27 -26.86
C LEU A 202 17.89 2.18 -25.68
N SER A 203 18.43 2.23 -24.47
CA SER A 203 17.64 2.35 -23.23
C SER A 203 16.85 3.65 -23.17
N ALA A 204 15.89 3.73 -22.25
CA ALA A 204 15.30 5.00 -21.85
C ALA A 204 16.36 5.95 -21.25
N SER A 205 16.09 7.25 -21.27
CA SER A 205 16.93 8.24 -20.57
C SER A 205 16.76 8.19 -19.05
N ASP A 206 15.73 7.48 -18.57
CA ASP A 206 15.60 7.00 -17.20
C ASP A 206 15.52 5.47 -17.24
N PRO A 207 16.65 4.78 -17.10
CA PRO A 207 16.73 3.33 -17.27
C PRO A 207 16.18 2.55 -16.07
N ASP A 208 15.85 3.22 -14.97
CA ASP A 208 15.27 2.58 -13.77
C ASP A 208 13.79 2.25 -13.93
N GLY A 209 13.12 2.85 -14.91
CA GLY A 209 11.71 2.59 -15.20
C GLY A 209 11.46 1.24 -15.88
N GLY A 210 10.18 0.92 -16.00
CA GLY A 210 9.65 -0.21 -16.74
C GLY A 210 8.35 0.17 -17.46
N TRP A 211 7.92 -0.66 -18.41
CA TRP A 211 6.62 -0.50 -19.03
C TRP A 211 5.52 -0.94 -18.06
N TYR A 212 4.66 -0.02 -17.68
CA TYR A 212 3.40 -0.31 -17.03
C TYR A 212 2.33 -0.51 -18.10
N ILE A 213 1.76 -1.71 -18.13
CA ILE A 213 0.74 -2.10 -19.11
C ILE A 213 -0.47 -2.59 -18.32
N ARG A 214 -1.60 -1.95 -18.53
CA ARG A 214 -2.90 -2.40 -18.00
C ARG A 214 -3.87 -2.51 -19.15
N GLU A 215 -4.40 -3.70 -19.37
CA GLU A 215 -5.44 -3.98 -20.36
C GLU A 215 -6.81 -3.96 -19.69
N GLY A 216 -7.78 -3.38 -20.37
CA GLY A 216 -9.14 -3.20 -19.88
C GLY A 216 -9.31 -2.07 -18.87
N ASP A 217 -10.44 -1.40 -18.95
CA ASP A 217 -10.98 -0.58 -17.88
C ASP A 217 -12.11 -1.37 -17.23
N HIS A 218 -12.29 -1.24 -15.91
CA HIS A 218 -13.42 -1.84 -15.18
C HIS A 218 -14.81 -1.38 -15.68
N ARG A 219 -14.84 -0.49 -16.65
CA ARG A 219 -16.05 0.08 -17.29
C ARG A 219 -16.19 -0.30 -18.75
N GLU A 220 -15.49 -1.33 -19.23
CA GLU A 220 -15.57 -1.80 -20.63
C GLU A 220 -15.43 -0.68 -21.69
N ARG A 221 -14.68 0.37 -21.36
CA ARG A 221 -14.44 1.43 -22.35
C ARG A 221 -13.61 0.89 -23.48
N GLN A 222 -14.15 0.98 -24.66
CA GLN A 222 -13.47 0.69 -25.91
C GLN A 222 -13.00 2.01 -26.54
N ASP A 223 -11.94 1.94 -27.34
CA ASP A 223 -11.56 3.03 -28.22
C ASP A 223 -12.54 3.13 -29.39
N ASP A 224 -12.39 4.18 -30.25
CA ASP A 224 -13.23 4.40 -31.42
C ASP A 224 -13.21 3.22 -32.43
N LYS A 225 -12.35 2.22 -32.21
CA LYS A 225 -12.21 1.00 -33.03
C LYS A 225 -12.69 -0.25 -32.31
N GLY A 226 -13.39 -0.10 -31.18
CA GLY A 226 -13.92 -1.22 -30.41
C GLY A 226 -12.88 -2.05 -29.65
N LYS A 227 -11.62 -1.55 -29.53
CA LYS A 227 -10.57 -2.25 -28.76
C LYS A 227 -10.58 -1.81 -27.30
N PRO A 228 -10.30 -2.74 -26.36
CA PRO A 228 -10.17 -2.38 -24.94
C PRO A 228 -9.16 -1.26 -24.74
N LEU A 229 -9.53 -0.24 -23.95
CA LEU A 229 -8.62 0.85 -23.62
C LEU A 229 -7.40 0.31 -22.89
N ARG A 230 -6.23 0.55 -23.46
CA ARG A 230 -4.95 0.10 -22.94
C ARG A 230 -4.18 1.26 -22.35
N LYS A 231 -3.88 1.18 -21.05
CA LYS A 231 -3.00 2.15 -20.40
C LYS A 231 -1.56 1.68 -20.47
N ILE A 232 -0.74 2.39 -21.21
CA ILE A 232 0.70 2.11 -21.35
C ILE A 232 1.48 3.35 -20.97
N CYS A 233 2.42 3.23 -20.02
CA CYS A 233 3.36 4.31 -19.71
C CYS A 233 4.70 3.77 -19.22
N TRP A 234 5.76 4.54 -19.45
CA TRP A 234 7.06 4.30 -18.84
C TRP A 234 7.02 4.83 -17.41
N ALA A 235 7.15 3.96 -16.43
CA ALA A 235 6.83 4.26 -15.05
C ALA A 235 7.73 3.51 -14.06
N LEU A 236 7.70 3.95 -12.81
CA LEU A 236 7.88 3.10 -11.65
C LEU A 236 6.50 2.74 -11.09
N GLU A 237 6.43 1.69 -10.32
CA GLU A 237 5.22 1.26 -9.60
C GLU A 237 5.41 1.53 -8.11
N ALA A 238 4.51 2.34 -7.55
CA ALA A 238 4.49 2.65 -6.12
C ALA A 238 3.52 1.70 -5.41
N THR A 239 4.05 0.86 -4.53
CA THR A 239 3.27 0.09 -3.56
C THR A 239 3.03 0.94 -2.33
N ILE A 240 1.78 1.18 -1.97
CA ILE A 240 1.38 2.08 -0.89
C ILE A 240 0.53 1.33 0.12
N ALA A 241 0.94 1.34 1.39
CA ALA A 241 0.10 0.93 2.51
C ALA A 241 -0.67 2.15 3.05
N VAL A 242 -1.97 2.00 3.19
CA VAL A 242 -2.89 3.07 3.60
C VAL A 242 -3.62 2.66 4.86
N THR A 243 -3.60 3.50 5.90
CA THR A 243 -4.41 3.27 7.10
C THR A 243 -5.90 3.29 6.75
N ALA A 244 -6.63 2.29 7.18
CA ALA A 244 -8.06 2.16 6.96
C ALA A 244 -8.82 2.13 8.28
N ARG A 245 -10.09 2.55 8.25
CA ARG A 245 -11.00 2.52 9.39
C ARG A 245 -11.79 1.22 9.41
N PRO A 246 -12.27 0.78 10.58
CA PRO A 246 -13.27 -0.30 10.65
C PRO A 246 -14.53 0.06 9.87
N PRO A 247 -15.27 -0.93 9.32
CA PRO A 247 -16.56 -0.69 8.68
C PRO A 247 -17.54 -0.04 9.66
N GLY A 248 -18.29 0.98 9.18
CA GLY A 248 -19.31 1.65 9.98
C GLY A 248 -18.78 2.55 11.12
N ALA A 249 -17.47 2.55 11.37
CA ALA A 249 -16.91 3.41 12.41
C ALA A 249 -17.00 4.91 12.03
N PRO A 250 -17.26 5.80 13.00
CA PRO A 250 -17.11 7.23 12.78
C PRO A 250 -15.66 7.55 12.39
N PRO A 251 -15.38 8.73 11.81
CA PRO A 251 -14.03 9.08 11.34
C PRO A 251 -13.07 9.36 12.52
N ALA A 252 -12.72 8.33 13.29
CA ALA A 252 -11.81 8.41 14.43
C ALA A 252 -10.38 8.81 14.05
N HIS A 253 -9.97 8.53 12.80
CA HIS A 253 -8.70 8.98 12.24
C HIS A 253 -8.81 9.16 10.72
N PRO A 254 -7.93 9.97 10.08
CA PRO A 254 -7.88 10.08 8.62
C PRO A 254 -7.22 8.84 7.98
N ASN A 255 -7.56 8.57 6.70
CA ASN A 255 -6.87 7.54 5.91
C ASN A 255 -5.57 8.14 5.35
N LEU A 256 -4.42 7.63 5.79
CA LEU A 256 -3.09 8.17 5.50
C LEU A 256 -2.21 7.13 4.79
N ALA A 257 -1.31 7.61 3.93
CA ALA A 257 -0.22 6.78 3.43
C ALA A 257 0.73 6.48 4.59
N ALA A 258 0.84 5.22 4.99
CA ALA A 258 1.67 4.76 6.10
C ALA A 258 2.92 4.03 5.64
N GLY A 259 2.95 3.52 4.41
CA GLY A 259 4.11 2.81 3.86
C GLY A 259 4.22 3.00 2.35
N LEU A 260 5.46 3.01 1.85
CA LEU A 260 5.78 3.24 0.44
C LEU A 260 7.03 2.47 0.04
N ALA A 261 6.98 1.84 -1.12
CA ALA A 261 8.15 1.41 -1.87
C ALA A 261 7.92 1.60 -3.36
N LEU A 262 8.98 1.92 -4.12
CA LEU A 262 8.94 1.98 -5.56
C LEU A 262 9.80 0.87 -6.16
N ALA A 263 9.28 0.24 -7.23
CA ALA A 263 9.97 -0.78 -8.02
C ALA A 263 9.66 -0.59 -9.51
N ARG A 264 10.29 -1.36 -10.38
CA ARG A 264 9.83 -1.48 -11.77
C ARG A 264 8.47 -2.18 -11.79
N PRO A 265 7.56 -1.79 -12.69
CA PRO A 265 6.28 -2.45 -12.80
C PRO A 265 6.43 -3.97 -12.98
N GLY A 266 5.76 -4.74 -12.12
CA GLY A 266 5.74 -6.20 -12.17
C GLY A 266 7.03 -6.91 -11.72
N GLU A 267 8.08 -6.20 -11.26
CA GLU A 267 9.37 -6.82 -10.90
C GLU A 267 9.28 -7.76 -9.68
N ASP A 268 8.56 -7.44 -8.67
CA ASP A 268 8.31 -8.30 -7.48
C ASP A 268 7.22 -7.66 -6.62
N PRO A 269 5.97 -7.68 -7.06
CA PRO A 269 4.89 -7.05 -6.31
C PRO A 269 4.76 -7.61 -4.89
N GLY A 270 4.84 -8.95 -4.76
CA GLY A 270 4.72 -9.62 -3.46
C GLY A 270 5.82 -9.21 -2.48
N GLY A 271 7.08 -9.33 -2.87
CA GLY A 271 8.20 -8.95 -2.01
C GLY A 271 8.22 -7.45 -1.70
N THR A 272 7.81 -6.61 -2.65
CA THR A 272 7.67 -5.16 -2.42
C THR A 272 6.56 -4.88 -1.40
N GLY A 273 5.41 -5.53 -1.52
CA GLY A 273 4.32 -5.42 -0.54
C GLY A 273 4.74 -5.88 0.86
N ALA A 274 5.45 -7.00 0.95
CA ALA A 274 5.95 -7.51 2.23
C ALA A 274 6.93 -6.53 2.90
N ARG A 275 7.86 -5.92 2.14
CA ARG A 275 8.77 -4.89 2.67
C ARG A 275 8.04 -3.65 3.17
N VAL A 276 7.01 -3.21 2.43
CA VAL A 276 6.17 -2.07 2.85
C VAL A 276 5.48 -2.38 4.18
N LEU A 277 4.86 -3.55 4.33
CA LEU A 277 4.20 -3.97 5.57
C LEU A 277 5.19 -4.12 6.72
N ALA A 278 6.37 -4.70 6.48
CA ALA A 278 7.44 -4.81 7.47
C ALA A 278 7.92 -3.43 7.93
N SER A 279 8.06 -2.47 7.02
CA SER A 279 8.42 -1.08 7.36
C SER A 279 7.33 -0.39 8.20
N VAL A 280 6.05 -0.64 7.95
CA VAL A 280 4.93 -0.12 8.76
C VAL A 280 5.01 -0.70 10.17
N ALA A 281 5.14 -2.02 10.30
CA ALA A 281 5.24 -2.71 11.61
C ALA A 281 6.49 -2.28 12.40
N ALA A 282 7.65 -2.16 11.74
CA ALA A 282 8.91 -1.73 12.38
C ALA A 282 8.86 -0.31 12.95
N ARG A 283 7.95 0.55 12.46
CA ARG A 283 7.69 1.89 12.99
C ARG A 283 6.63 1.92 14.10
N GLY A 284 6.23 0.75 14.61
CA GLY A 284 5.35 0.60 15.77
C GLY A 284 3.85 0.62 15.44
N HIS A 285 3.46 0.62 14.17
CA HIS A 285 2.05 0.49 13.81
C HIS A 285 1.58 -0.95 14.03
N LYS A 286 0.46 -1.10 14.71
CA LYS A 286 -0.16 -2.41 14.96
C LYS A 286 -0.64 -3.03 13.64
N PRO A 287 -0.44 -4.33 13.41
CA PRO A 287 -1.07 -5.04 12.31
C PRO A 287 -2.54 -5.34 12.62
N GLY A 288 -3.37 -5.33 11.59
CA GLY A 288 -4.79 -5.65 11.67
C GLY A 288 -5.30 -6.27 10.38
N TRP A 289 -6.50 -5.95 9.96
CA TRP A 289 -7.05 -6.42 8.69
C TRP A 289 -6.31 -5.82 7.50
N LEU A 290 -5.90 -6.69 6.57
CA LEU A 290 -5.14 -6.31 5.38
C LEU A 290 -5.95 -6.57 4.11
N GLY A 291 -6.38 -5.50 3.42
CA GLY A 291 -6.97 -5.58 2.10
C GLY A 291 -5.95 -5.34 1.00
N TYR A 292 -5.96 -6.16 -0.04
CA TYR A 292 -5.07 -6.00 -1.20
C TYR A 292 -5.72 -6.48 -2.50
N ASP A 293 -5.16 -6.04 -3.63
CA ASP A 293 -5.62 -6.42 -4.96
C ASP A 293 -5.17 -7.84 -5.35
N ARG A 294 -5.83 -8.38 -6.37
CA ARG A 294 -5.59 -9.70 -6.98
C ARG A 294 -4.14 -9.91 -7.45
N ALA A 295 -3.40 -8.83 -7.73
CA ALA A 295 -1.98 -8.90 -8.06
C ALA A 295 -1.16 -9.55 -6.93
N TYR A 296 -1.48 -9.23 -5.67
CA TYR A 296 -0.82 -9.83 -4.50
C TYR A 296 -1.29 -11.26 -4.24
N THR A 297 -2.56 -11.59 -4.53
CA THR A 297 -3.05 -12.97 -4.45
C THR A 297 -2.27 -13.89 -5.38
N ALA A 298 -1.76 -13.39 -6.51
CA ALA A 298 -0.93 -14.16 -7.43
C ALA A 298 0.52 -14.40 -6.94
N ALA A 299 0.96 -13.71 -5.91
CA ALA A 299 2.32 -13.81 -5.39
C ALA A 299 2.63 -15.20 -4.80
N VAL A 300 3.89 -15.60 -4.87
CA VAL A 300 4.39 -16.81 -4.21
C VAL A 300 4.21 -16.66 -2.69
N PRO A 301 3.66 -17.67 -1.98
CA PRO A 301 3.37 -17.56 -0.54
C PRO A 301 4.54 -17.07 0.32
N ALA A 302 5.74 -17.55 0.09
CA ALA A 302 6.94 -17.14 0.81
C ALA A 302 7.36 -15.67 0.55
N ARG A 303 6.89 -15.07 -0.55
CA ARG A 303 7.24 -13.68 -0.90
C ARG A 303 6.29 -12.66 -0.29
N PHE A 304 5.04 -13.03 0.00
CA PHE A 304 4.04 -12.09 0.50
C PHE A 304 3.17 -12.65 1.62
N HIS A 305 2.46 -13.76 1.39
CA HIS A 305 1.39 -14.22 2.29
C HIS A 305 1.92 -14.67 3.65
N LEU A 306 3.02 -15.42 3.68
CA LEU A 306 3.65 -15.87 4.92
C LEU A 306 4.29 -14.71 5.68
N PRO A 307 5.11 -13.83 5.06
CA PRO A 307 5.62 -12.65 5.72
C PRO A 307 4.53 -11.73 6.29
N ALA A 308 3.45 -11.46 5.55
CA ALA A 308 2.35 -10.62 6.03
C ALA A 308 1.68 -11.22 7.28
N ARG A 309 1.45 -12.54 7.29
CA ARG A 309 0.88 -13.23 8.47
C ARG A 309 1.85 -13.29 9.65
N ALA A 310 3.15 -13.47 9.40
CA ALA A 310 4.16 -13.44 10.44
C ALA A 310 4.24 -12.07 11.13
N LEU A 311 3.93 -10.99 10.42
CA LEU A 311 3.77 -9.65 10.99
C LEU A 311 2.46 -9.47 11.78
N GLY A 312 1.53 -10.44 11.73
CA GLY A 312 0.23 -10.38 12.41
C GLY A 312 -0.93 -9.83 11.57
N TYR A 313 -0.74 -9.59 10.27
CA TYR A 313 -1.85 -9.14 9.41
C TYR A 313 -2.83 -10.27 9.10
N SER A 314 -4.13 -9.94 9.11
CA SER A 314 -5.25 -10.81 8.72
C SER A 314 -5.76 -10.44 7.32
N PRO A 315 -5.47 -11.23 6.28
CA PRO A 315 -5.88 -10.94 4.92
C PRO A 315 -7.39 -10.93 4.70
N VAL A 316 -7.84 -9.97 3.87
CA VAL A 316 -9.20 -9.90 3.32
C VAL A 316 -9.04 -9.62 1.82
N MET A 317 -9.37 -10.62 0.98
CA MET A 317 -9.07 -10.58 -0.46
C MET A 317 -10.21 -11.16 -1.29
N ASP A 318 -10.28 -10.73 -2.55
CA ASP A 318 -11.18 -11.29 -3.56
C ASP A 318 -10.44 -12.31 -4.43
N TYR A 319 -11.19 -13.24 -5.02
CA TYR A 319 -10.68 -14.31 -5.89
C TYR A 319 -11.07 -14.08 -7.36
N ARG A 320 -10.20 -14.52 -8.26
CA ARG A 320 -10.54 -14.64 -9.69
C ARG A 320 -11.46 -15.85 -9.91
N ALA A 321 -12.10 -15.92 -11.06
CA ALA A 321 -13.01 -17.02 -11.39
C ALA A 321 -12.32 -18.39 -11.34
N ASP A 322 -11.05 -18.45 -11.78
CA ASP A 322 -10.22 -19.65 -11.75
C ASP A 322 -9.72 -20.06 -10.35
N GLN A 323 -10.01 -19.28 -9.33
CA GLN A 323 -9.59 -19.51 -7.94
C GLN A 323 -10.76 -19.85 -7.01
N LEU A 324 -11.97 -19.94 -7.56
CA LEU A 324 -13.17 -20.29 -6.79
C LEU A 324 -13.24 -21.80 -6.51
N GLY A 325 -14.06 -22.19 -5.54
CA GLY A 325 -14.22 -23.57 -5.13
C GLY A 325 -13.07 -24.06 -4.25
N ILE A 326 -12.64 -25.32 -4.44
CA ILE A 326 -11.58 -25.94 -3.64
C ILE A 326 -10.22 -25.39 -4.08
N GLN A 327 -9.48 -24.83 -3.13
CA GLN A 327 -8.19 -24.18 -3.36
C GLN A 327 -7.00 -24.98 -2.84
N ALA A 328 -7.22 -25.81 -1.82
CA ALA A 328 -6.22 -26.69 -1.22
C ALA A 328 -6.88 -27.78 -0.37
N SER A 329 -6.09 -28.76 0.05
CA SER A 329 -6.47 -29.76 1.04
C SER A 329 -5.34 -29.98 2.05
N SER A 330 -5.68 -30.28 3.30
CA SER A 330 -4.71 -30.62 4.35
C SER A 330 -5.36 -31.52 5.40
N GLY A 331 -4.79 -32.72 5.62
CA GLY A 331 -5.35 -33.72 6.54
C GLY A 331 -6.79 -34.13 6.21
N GLY A 332 -7.20 -33.97 4.94
CA GLY A 332 -8.54 -34.22 4.44
C GLY A 332 -9.52 -33.04 4.61
N ALA A 333 -9.17 -32.00 5.33
CA ALA A 333 -9.95 -30.76 5.31
C ALA A 333 -9.81 -30.05 3.96
N LEU A 334 -10.88 -29.44 3.48
CA LEU A 334 -10.92 -28.70 2.22
C LEU A 334 -10.80 -27.20 2.47
N LEU A 335 -9.88 -26.53 1.81
CA LEU A 335 -9.85 -25.08 1.74
C LEU A 335 -10.77 -24.63 0.61
N VAL A 336 -11.90 -24.02 0.96
CA VAL A 336 -12.85 -23.49 -0.03
C VAL A 336 -12.96 -21.99 0.18
N GLU A 337 -12.61 -21.24 -0.84
CA GLU A 337 -12.68 -19.76 -0.85
C GLU A 337 -12.16 -19.15 0.45
N GLY A 338 -10.96 -19.59 0.86
CA GLY A 338 -10.21 -19.01 1.98
C GLY A 338 -10.46 -19.60 3.36
N SER A 339 -11.47 -20.44 3.55
CA SER A 339 -11.78 -21.08 4.82
C SER A 339 -11.68 -22.60 4.77
N TRP A 340 -11.34 -23.23 5.91
CA TRP A 340 -11.24 -24.69 6.01
C TRP A 340 -12.57 -25.32 6.38
N TYR A 341 -12.96 -26.35 5.63
CA TYR A 341 -14.23 -27.04 5.76
C TYR A 341 -14.06 -28.55 5.92
N CYS A 342 -15.12 -29.17 6.45
CA CYS A 342 -15.31 -30.61 6.50
C CYS A 342 -15.24 -31.20 5.07
N PRO A 343 -14.60 -32.37 4.86
CA PRO A 343 -14.57 -33.03 3.55
C PRO A 343 -15.97 -33.42 3.01
N ALA A 344 -16.97 -33.55 3.88
CA ALA A 344 -18.36 -33.78 3.49
C ALA A 344 -19.14 -32.49 3.19
N LEU A 345 -18.46 -31.36 2.91
CA LEU A 345 -19.13 -30.15 2.43
C LEU A 345 -19.81 -30.44 1.09
N PRO A 346 -21.15 -30.25 0.95
CA PRO A 346 -21.86 -30.51 -0.28
C PRO A 346 -21.37 -29.71 -1.48
N GLU A 347 -21.33 -30.35 -2.66
CA GLU A 347 -20.86 -29.69 -3.90
C GLU A 347 -21.60 -28.38 -4.20
N PRO A 348 -22.95 -28.28 -4.07
CA PRO A 348 -23.64 -27.01 -4.30
C PRO A 348 -23.15 -25.85 -3.42
N LEU A 349 -22.67 -26.15 -2.20
CA LEU A 349 -22.06 -25.16 -1.31
C LEU A 349 -20.63 -24.81 -1.74
N ILE A 350 -19.87 -25.77 -2.26
CA ILE A 350 -18.52 -25.53 -2.80
C ILE A 350 -18.59 -24.62 -4.03
N ALA A 351 -19.47 -24.91 -4.96
CA ALA A 351 -19.58 -24.21 -6.24
C ALA A 351 -20.44 -22.94 -6.20
N ALA A 352 -21.01 -22.57 -5.04
CA ALA A 352 -22.01 -21.49 -4.94
C ALA A 352 -21.57 -20.18 -5.63
N THR A 353 -20.33 -19.71 -5.37
CA THR A 353 -19.83 -18.47 -5.96
C THR A 353 -19.60 -18.57 -7.47
N ALA A 354 -19.09 -19.71 -7.95
CA ALA A 354 -18.90 -19.93 -9.37
C ALA A 354 -20.25 -19.97 -10.11
N ARG A 355 -21.26 -20.61 -9.49
CA ARG A 355 -22.61 -20.70 -10.04
C ARG A 355 -23.32 -19.34 -10.09
N LEU A 356 -23.14 -18.49 -9.08
CA LEU A 356 -23.64 -17.10 -9.11
C LEU A 356 -22.98 -16.32 -10.24
N ARG A 357 -21.64 -16.36 -10.33
CA ARG A 357 -20.89 -15.66 -11.39
C ARG A 357 -21.20 -16.18 -12.80
N GLY A 358 -21.56 -17.45 -12.91
CA GLY A 358 -22.02 -18.08 -14.15
C GLY A 358 -23.53 -17.93 -14.40
N HIS A 359 -24.23 -17.10 -13.61
CA HIS A 359 -25.67 -16.84 -13.71
C HIS A 359 -26.55 -18.12 -13.62
N SER A 360 -26.03 -19.20 -13.00
CA SER A 360 -26.78 -20.47 -12.84
C SER A 360 -27.68 -20.46 -11.60
N ILE A 361 -27.48 -19.53 -10.68
CA ILE A 361 -28.32 -19.34 -9.49
C ILE A 361 -28.53 -17.85 -9.22
N GLY A 362 -29.67 -17.52 -8.60
CA GLY A 362 -29.98 -16.16 -8.14
C GLY A 362 -29.32 -15.84 -6.78
N HIS A 363 -29.32 -14.55 -6.42
CA HIS A 363 -28.70 -14.04 -5.19
C HIS A 363 -29.29 -14.66 -3.93
N ASP A 364 -30.62 -14.85 -3.84
CA ASP A 364 -31.26 -15.40 -2.64
C ASP A 364 -30.82 -16.85 -2.35
N LEU A 365 -30.63 -17.67 -3.40
CA LEU A 365 -30.11 -19.03 -3.24
C LEU A 365 -28.63 -19.00 -2.87
N TYR A 366 -27.87 -18.11 -3.50
CA TYR A 366 -26.48 -17.90 -3.19
C TYR A 366 -26.26 -17.53 -1.73
N ASP A 367 -26.98 -16.53 -1.21
CA ASP A 367 -26.85 -16.06 0.17
C ASP A 367 -27.16 -17.18 1.17
N ARG A 368 -28.22 -17.99 0.89
CA ARG A 368 -28.54 -19.19 1.69
C ARG A 368 -27.40 -20.22 1.66
N GLN A 369 -26.81 -20.48 0.48
CA GLN A 369 -25.71 -21.43 0.35
C GLN A 369 -24.44 -20.95 1.07
N ILE A 370 -24.10 -19.67 0.98
CA ILE A 370 -22.95 -19.09 1.71
C ILE A 370 -23.18 -19.18 3.22
N ALA A 371 -24.39 -18.86 3.70
CA ALA A 371 -24.72 -19.00 5.12
C ALA A 371 -24.63 -20.46 5.60
N ALA A 372 -25.11 -21.41 4.79
CA ALA A 372 -25.07 -22.84 5.13
C ALA A 372 -23.65 -23.41 5.26
N ARG A 373 -22.64 -22.83 4.59
CA ARG A 373 -21.22 -23.21 4.76
C ARG A 373 -20.76 -23.14 6.22
N ALA A 374 -21.31 -22.22 7.03
CA ALA A 374 -20.88 -22.00 8.42
C ALA A 374 -20.97 -23.27 9.28
N ALA A 375 -21.96 -24.15 9.01
CA ALA A 375 -22.11 -25.42 9.73
C ALA A 375 -20.94 -26.38 9.45
N TYR A 376 -20.41 -26.38 8.23
CA TYR A 376 -19.33 -27.28 7.79
C TYR A 376 -17.94 -26.73 8.06
N GLN A 377 -17.79 -25.44 8.42
CA GLN A 377 -16.50 -24.81 8.66
C GLN A 377 -15.80 -25.43 9.89
N LEU A 378 -14.52 -25.77 9.76
CA LEU A 378 -13.72 -26.25 10.88
C LEU A 378 -13.62 -25.16 11.96
N LYS A 379 -13.65 -25.58 13.22
CA LYS A 379 -13.58 -24.69 14.37
C LYS A 379 -12.11 -24.41 14.72
N ARG A 380 -11.74 -23.16 14.91
CA ARG A 380 -10.44 -22.82 15.51
C ARG A 380 -10.45 -23.30 16.95
N LYS A 381 -9.44 -24.08 17.35
CA LYS A 381 -9.25 -24.50 18.72
C LYS A 381 -8.41 -23.47 19.47
N ASP A 382 -7.34 -23.02 18.80
CA ASP A 382 -6.39 -22.03 19.33
C ASP A 382 -5.97 -21.06 18.21
N GLY A 383 -5.30 -19.94 18.56
CA GLY A 383 -4.60 -19.10 17.57
C GLY A 383 -3.47 -19.88 16.88
N PRO A 384 -2.89 -19.34 15.79
CA PRO A 384 -1.65 -19.88 15.26
C PRO A 384 -0.54 -19.84 16.32
N ASP A 385 0.29 -20.89 16.37
CA ASP A 385 1.50 -20.88 17.20
C ASP A 385 2.59 -19.94 16.59
N THR A 386 3.74 -19.87 17.27
CA THR A 386 4.87 -19.03 16.85
C THR A 386 5.39 -19.35 15.45
N ASP A 387 5.25 -20.59 15.01
CA ASP A 387 5.65 -21.07 13.68
C ASP A 387 4.52 -20.97 12.64
N GLY A 388 3.34 -20.48 13.04
CA GLY A 388 2.17 -20.28 12.20
C GLY A 388 1.32 -21.52 11.97
N TYR A 389 1.54 -22.63 12.69
CA TYR A 389 0.68 -23.80 12.66
C TYR A 389 -0.62 -23.51 13.40
N GLN A 390 -1.74 -23.94 12.82
CA GLN A 390 -3.07 -23.70 13.36
C GLN A 390 -3.83 -24.99 13.63
N ARG A 391 -4.29 -25.17 14.87
CA ARG A 391 -5.10 -26.31 15.26
C ARG A 391 -6.58 -26.08 14.98
N LEU A 392 -7.17 -26.92 14.13
CA LEU A 392 -8.58 -26.87 13.74
C LEU A 392 -9.30 -28.16 14.11
N SER A 393 -10.51 -28.04 14.64
CA SER A 393 -11.34 -29.18 15.03
C SER A 393 -12.51 -29.44 14.07
N CYS A 394 -12.89 -30.70 13.99
CA CYS A 394 -14.05 -31.13 13.21
C CYS A 394 -15.33 -30.43 13.71
N PRO A 395 -16.19 -29.91 12.83
CA PRO A 395 -17.43 -29.22 13.23
C PRO A 395 -18.44 -30.11 13.94
N ALA A 396 -18.34 -31.45 13.76
CA ALA A 396 -19.20 -32.43 14.44
C ALA A 396 -18.68 -32.88 15.82
N THR A 397 -17.62 -32.26 16.35
CA THR A 397 -17.03 -32.63 17.65
C THR A 397 -17.17 -31.51 18.69
N GLY A 398 -16.95 -31.87 19.98
CA GLY A 398 -17.00 -30.97 21.14
C GLY A 398 -18.42 -30.80 21.70
N GLY A 399 -18.56 -29.99 22.77
CA GLY A 399 -19.82 -29.77 23.48
C GLY A 399 -20.94 -29.12 22.65
N HIS A 400 -20.56 -28.42 21.56
CA HIS A 400 -21.52 -27.75 20.65
C HIS A 400 -21.23 -28.14 19.19
N PRO A 401 -21.57 -29.37 18.77
CA PRO A 401 -21.39 -29.81 17.38
C PRO A 401 -22.31 -28.98 16.45
N ARG A 402 -21.79 -28.58 15.29
CA ARG A 402 -22.55 -27.81 14.28
C ARG A 402 -23.16 -28.71 13.18
N LEU A 403 -22.70 -29.97 13.10
CA LEU A 403 -23.18 -30.97 12.15
C LEU A 403 -23.58 -32.24 12.89
N ILE A 404 -24.52 -32.99 12.31
CA ILE A 404 -24.79 -34.40 12.63
C ILE A 404 -23.98 -35.23 11.62
N CYS A 405 -23.05 -36.05 12.12
CA CYS A 405 -22.16 -36.87 11.28
C CYS A 405 -22.15 -38.31 11.73
N PRO A 406 -22.39 -39.28 10.81
CA PRO A 406 -22.36 -40.73 11.16
C PRO A 406 -21.01 -41.16 11.71
N LEU A 407 -19.91 -40.57 11.23
CA LEU A 407 -18.56 -40.85 11.72
C LEU A 407 -18.28 -40.27 13.14
N ARG A 408 -19.25 -39.59 13.75
CA ARG A 408 -19.18 -38.97 15.06
C ARG A 408 -20.44 -39.27 15.89
N PRO A 409 -20.54 -40.44 16.50
CA PRO A 409 -21.75 -40.83 17.25
C PRO A 409 -22.21 -39.82 18.29
N ALA A 410 -21.29 -39.13 18.97
CA ALA A 410 -21.58 -38.09 19.95
C ALA A 410 -22.25 -36.83 19.33
N SER A 411 -22.26 -36.67 18.00
CA SER A 411 -22.98 -35.60 17.32
C SER A 411 -24.44 -35.94 17.02
N LEU A 412 -24.82 -37.22 17.11
CA LEU A 412 -26.16 -37.69 16.76
C LEU A 412 -27.17 -37.21 17.79
N SER A 413 -28.23 -36.56 17.34
CA SER A 413 -29.36 -36.11 18.17
C SER A 413 -30.64 -36.17 17.37
N PRO A 414 -31.71 -36.85 17.84
CA PRO A 414 -32.95 -36.98 17.11
C PRO A 414 -33.79 -35.70 17.02
N ARG A 415 -33.51 -34.69 17.88
CA ARG A 415 -34.33 -33.46 17.99
C ARG A 415 -33.64 -32.23 17.41
N ASP A 416 -32.72 -32.37 16.51
CA ASP A 416 -31.82 -31.31 16.17
C ASP A 416 -32.00 -30.86 14.71
N GLY A 417 -32.26 -29.57 14.49
CA GLY A 417 -32.33 -28.95 13.17
C GLY A 417 -30.97 -28.73 12.49
N ARG A 418 -29.86 -29.26 13.05
CA ARG A 418 -28.52 -29.15 12.42
C ARG A 418 -28.44 -29.93 11.11
N PRO A 419 -27.65 -29.46 10.14
CA PRO A 419 -27.40 -30.18 8.91
C PRO A 419 -26.82 -31.57 9.20
N LYS A 420 -27.33 -32.57 8.44
CA LYS A 420 -26.82 -33.96 8.48
C LYS A 420 -25.84 -34.19 7.34
N VAL A 421 -24.71 -34.83 7.64
CA VAL A 421 -23.82 -35.39 6.63
C VAL A 421 -24.46 -36.64 6.08
N LEU A 422 -24.98 -36.57 4.84
CA LEU A 422 -25.66 -37.67 4.18
C LEU A 422 -24.67 -38.66 3.55
N GLN A 423 -23.58 -38.15 3.01
CA GLN A 423 -22.52 -38.92 2.36
C GLN A 423 -21.19 -38.63 3.04
N PRO A 424 -20.83 -39.34 4.10
CA PRO A 424 -19.48 -39.27 4.66
C PRO A 424 -18.48 -39.86 3.66
N PRO A 425 -17.19 -39.44 3.70
CA PRO A 425 -16.15 -40.07 2.88
C PRO A 425 -16.06 -41.59 3.15
N ASP A 426 -16.01 -42.41 2.10
CA ASP A 426 -15.88 -43.88 2.19
C ASP A 426 -14.58 -44.26 2.94
N GLU A 427 -13.49 -43.58 2.61
CA GLU A 427 -12.22 -43.62 3.34
C GLU A 427 -12.10 -42.39 4.20
N PRO A 428 -12.42 -42.46 5.52
CA PRO A 428 -12.40 -41.30 6.40
C PRO A 428 -10.99 -40.69 6.52
N PRO A 429 -10.74 -39.48 6.05
CA PRO A 429 -9.43 -38.85 6.17
C PRO A 429 -9.12 -38.44 7.61
N ARG A 430 -7.87 -38.00 7.85
CA ARG A 430 -7.34 -37.70 9.19
C ARG A 430 -8.26 -36.83 10.03
N ILE A 431 -8.89 -35.79 9.46
CA ILE A 431 -9.84 -34.92 10.20
C ILE A 431 -11.10 -35.67 10.64
N CYS A 432 -11.51 -36.72 9.92
CA CYS A 432 -12.63 -37.57 10.29
C CYS A 432 -12.28 -38.66 11.30
N GLN A 433 -11.01 -39.06 11.38
CA GLN A 433 -10.50 -40.02 12.37
C GLN A 433 -10.15 -39.36 13.70
N GLN A 434 -9.60 -38.13 13.67
CA GLN A 434 -9.18 -37.34 14.83
C GLN A 434 -10.19 -36.21 15.11
N THR A 435 -10.26 -35.76 16.36
CA THR A 435 -11.10 -34.62 16.75
C THR A 435 -10.60 -33.29 16.19
N ALA A 436 -9.31 -33.17 15.97
CA ALA A 436 -8.64 -31.98 15.45
C ALA A 436 -7.42 -32.36 14.61
N ILE A 437 -7.06 -31.48 13.69
CA ILE A 437 -5.82 -31.55 12.90
C ILE A 437 -5.05 -30.24 13.03
N THR A 438 -3.73 -30.31 12.81
CA THR A 438 -2.87 -29.14 12.73
C THR A 438 -2.61 -28.82 11.25
N ILE A 439 -2.95 -27.60 10.86
CA ILE A 439 -2.74 -27.08 9.51
C ILE A 439 -1.40 -26.35 9.47
N PRO A 440 -0.44 -26.74 8.62
CA PRO A 440 0.83 -26.04 8.49
C PRO A 440 0.65 -24.65 7.85
N PRO A 441 1.56 -23.68 8.15
CA PRO A 441 1.44 -22.30 7.68
C PRO A 441 1.42 -22.19 6.14
N GLY A 442 2.14 -23.07 5.45
CA GLY A 442 2.19 -23.11 3.98
C GLY A 442 0.93 -23.65 3.31
N ALA A 443 0.10 -24.44 4.03
CA ALA A 443 -1.08 -25.06 3.44
C ALA A 443 -2.13 -23.98 3.09
N GLY A 444 -2.41 -23.85 1.79
CA GLY A 444 -3.36 -22.89 1.28
C GLY A 444 -3.00 -21.41 1.57
N ALA A 445 -1.76 -21.11 1.97
CA ALA A 445 -1.34 -19.78 2.44
C ALA A 445 -1.70 -18.66 1.45
N ARG A 446 -1.67 -18.94 0.16
CA ARG A 446 -2.03 -18.00 -0.91
C ARG A 446 -3.50 -17.58 -0.88
N TYR A 447 -4.38 -18.45 -0.43
CA TYR A 447 -5.82 -18.25 -0.51
C TYR A 447 -6.48 -18.05 0.86
N ARG A 448 -5.84 -18.53 1.91
CA ARG A 448 -6.42 -18.53 3.26
C ARG A 448 -6.70 -17.12 3.73
N GLN A 449 -7.91 -16.87 4.24
CA GLN A 449 -8.31 -15.64 4.90
C GLN A 449 -9.15 -15.93 6.14
N ASP A 450 -9.25 -14.94 7.05
CA ASP A 450 -9.83 -15.16 8.38
C ASP A 450 -11.34 -14.93 8.42
N LEU A 451 -11.87 -14.13 7.50
CA LEU A 451 -13.32 -13.96 7.31
C LEU A 451 -13.81 -14.95 6.26
N PRO A 452 -14.95 -15.62 6.50
CA PRO A 452 -15.59 -16.43 5.47
C PRO A 452 -15.90 -15.57 4.25
N TYR A 453 -15.40 -16.00 3.09
CA TYR A 453 -15.57 -15.28 1.83
C TYR A 453 -17.06 -15.05 1.52
N ALA A 454 -17.37 -13.85 1.03
CA ALA A 454 -18.71 -13.38 0.69
C ALA A 454 -19.70 -13.32 1.86
N SER A 455 -19.26 -13.53 3.10
CA SER A 455 -20.12 -13.23 4.27
C SER A 455 -20.36 -11.72 4.41
N PRO A 456 -21.44 -11.29 5.10
CA PRO A 456 -21.68 -9.86 5.36
C PRO A 456 -20.49 -9.15 6.02
N ALA A 457 -19.80 -9.83 6.94
CA ALA A 457 -18.60 -9.30 7.60
C ALA A 457 -17.43 -9.12 6.62
N TRP A 458 -17.25 -10.08 5.71
CA TRP A 458 -16.24 -9.98 4.64
C TRP A 458 -16.55 -8.81 3.70
N HIS A 459 -17.79 -8.70 3.20
CA HIS A 459 -18.20 -7.61 2.32
C HIS A 459 -17.97 -6.24 2.94
N ALA A 460 -18.39 -6.05 4.18
CA ALA A 460 -18.22 -4.80 4.89
C ALA A 460 -16.73 -4.43 5.02
N ARG A 461 -15.87 -5.41 5.38
CA ARG A 461 -14.44 -5.20 5.57
C ARG A 461 -13.72 -4.97 4.25
N TYR A 462 -13.95 -5.82 3.26
CA TYR A 462 -13.32 -5.73 1.94
C TYR A 462 -13.64 -4.41 1.24
N ALA A 463 -14.91 -4.01 1.21
CA ALA A 463 -15.32 -2.75 0.60
C ALA A 463 -14.65 -1.53 1.26
N THR A 464 -14.53 -1.53 2.59
CA THR A 464 -13.87 -0.44 3.32
C THR A 464 -12.38 -0.36 2.98
N LEU A 465 -11.66 -1.49 3.01
CA LEU A 465 -10.24 -1.55 2.73
C LEU A 465 -9.93 -1.13 1.27
N ARG A 466 -10.72 -1.65 0.32
CA ARG A 466 -10.57 -1.31 -1.09
C ARG A 466 -10.87 0.17 -1.37
N ASN A 467 -11.99 0.68 -0.88
CA ASN A 467 -12.33 2.09 -1.05
C ASN A 467 -11.29 3.04 -0.45
N THR A 468 -10.61 2.63 0.62
CA THR A 468 -9.54 3.41 1.24
C THR A 468 -8.34 3.55 0.31
N THR A 469 -7.88 2.46 -0.30
CA THR A 469 -6.75 2.50 -1.24
C THR A 469 -7.08 3.25 -2.52
N GLU A 470 -8.24 2.98 -3.11
CA GLU A 470 -8.71 3.69 -4.32
C GLU A 470 -8.88 5.19 -4.06
N GLY A 471 -9.42 5.55 -2.89
CA GLY A 471 -9.60 6.94 -2.48
C GLY A 471 -8.27 7.70 -2.29
N LEU A 472 -7.24 7.07 -1.71
CA LEU A 472 -5.93 7.69 -1.60
C LEU A 472 -5.25 7.80 -2.96
N ASN A 473 -5.28 6.73 -3.76
CA ASN A 473 -4.68 6.72 -5.10
C ASN A 473 -5.33 7.77 -6.02
N GLY A 474 -6.66 7.89 -5.97
CA GLY A 474 -7.40 8.93 -6.69
C GLY A 474 -6.96 10.32 -6.26
N TYR A 475 -6.92 10.58 -4.96
CA TYR A 475 -6.49 11.86 -4.40
C TYR A 475 -5.05 12.23 -4.80
N ALA A 476 -4.10 11.27 -4.69
CA ALA A 476 -2.71 11.52 -5.04
C ALA A 476 -2.47 11.75 -6.54
N LYS A 477 -3.32 11.19 -7.41
CA LYS A 477 -3.25 11.36 -8.87
C LYS A 477 -3.95 12.61 -9.37
N ASP A 478 -4.86 13.17 -8.59
CA ASP A 478 -5.67 14.33 -8.99
C ASP A 478 -4.76 15.55 -9.29
N PRO A 479 -4.92 16.20 -10.47
CA PRO A 479 -4.20 17.42 -10.81
C PRO A 479 -4.42 18.58 -9.84
N ALA A 480 -5.58 18.63 -9.20
CA ALA A 480 -5.92 19.64 -8.19
C ALA A 480 -5.16 19.44 -6.87
N HIS A 481 -4.49 18.29 -6.70
CA HIS A 481 -3.75 17.94 -5.49
C HIS A 481 -2.28 17.66 -5.82
N GLN A 482 -1.85 16.38 -5.68
CA GLN A 482 -0.44 16.02 -5.82
C GLN A 482 -0.03 15.77 -7.28
N ALA A 483 -0.99 15.53 -8.15
CA ALA A 483 -0.77 15.25 -9.58
C ALA A 483 0.23 14.12 -9.84
N LEU A 484 0.19 13.04 -9.03
CA LEU A 484 1.15 11.93 -9.13
C LEU A 484 1.14 11.27 -10.52
N ALA A 485 0.01 11.35 -11.23
CA ALA A 485 -0.10 10.86 -12.61
C ALA A 485 0.59 11.75 -13.65
N GLN A 486 1.03 12.98 -13.28
CA GLN A 486 1.62 13.95 -14.21
C GLN A 486 3.15 14.00 -14.05
N PRO A 487 3.95 13.35 -14.92
CA PRO A 487 5.41 13.33 -14.81
C PRO A 487 6.03 14.72 -15.01
N ALA A 488 5.36 15.61 -15.76
CA ALA A 488 5.81 16.98 -15.98
C ALA A 488 5.95 17.79 -14.68
N ARG A 489 5.22 17.44 -13.62
CA ARG A 489 5.33 18.06 -12.29
C ARG A 489 6.48 17.50 -11.44
N ARG A 490 7.16 16.47 -11.90
CA ARG A 490 8.30 15.81 -11.24
C ARG A 490 9.44 15.57 -12.23
N ARG A 491 10.03 16.58 -12.78
CA ARG A 491 11.08 16.49 -13.81
C ARG A 491 12.40 15.91 -13.29
N VAL A 492 12.33 14.78 -12.58
CA VAL A 492 13.46 14.03 -12.03
C VAL A 492 13.61 12.69 -12.70
N ARG A 493 14.76 12.05 -12.55
CA ARG A 493 15.07 10.73 -13.08
C ARG A 493 15.78 9.88 -12.04
N GLY A 494 15.63 8.59 -12.17
CA GLY A 494 16.19 7.59 -11.27
C GLY A 494 15.27 7.25 -10.11
N ILE A 495 15.36 6.00 -9.67
CA ILE A 495 14.47 5.45 -8.64
C ILE A 495 14.59 6.22 -7.32
N ALA A 496 15.79 6.64 -6.90
CA ALA A 496 15.98 7.37 -5.65
C ALA A 496 15.26 8.73 -5.67
N ALA A 497 15.47 9.55 -6.72
CA ALA A 497 14.81 10.85 -6.84
C ALA A 497 13.29 10.72 -6.99
N CYS A 498 12.81 9.76 -7.79
CA CYS A 498 11.37 9.52 -7.97
C CYS A 498 10.72 9.04 -6.68
N SER A 499 11.37 8.16 -5.91
CA SER A 499 10.88 7.71 -4.61
C SER A 499 10.80 8.85 -3.60
N LEU A 500 11.84 9.69 -3.52
CA LEU A 500 11.86 10.86 -2.66
C LEU A 500 10.70 11.82 -2.99
N PHE A 501 10.51 12.16 -4.27
CA PHE A 501 9.42 13.07 -4.66
C PHE A 501 8.04 12.44 -4.44
N THR A 502 7.87 11.15 -4.68
CA THR A 502 6.62 10.45 -4.38
C THR A 502 6.30 10.50 -2.89
N ALA A 503 7.30 10.25 -2.03
CA ALA A 503 7.15 10.34 -0.58
C ALA A 503 6.79 11.75 -0.10
N LEU A 504 7.45 12.79 -0.63
CA LEU A 504 7.15 14.20 -0.31
C LEU A 504 5.71 14.58 -0.70
N LEU A 505 5.25 14.14 -1.86
CA LEU A 505 3.88 14.39 -2.31
C LEU A 505 2.85 13.64 -1.43
N LEU A 506 3.12 12.38 -1.06
CA LEU A 506 2.25 11.63 -0.15
C LEU A 506 2.27 12.20 1.27
N MET A 507 3.42 12.67 1.77
CA MET A 507 3.55 13.39 3.02
C MET A 507 2.66 14.65 3.03
N ALA A 508 2.70 15.45 1.96
CA ALA A 508 1.83 16.62 1.82
C ALA A 508 0.36 16.23 1.72
N ALA A 509 0.03 15.12 1.04
CA ALA A 509 -1.31 14.57 1.02
C ALA A 509 -1.79 14.18 2.43
N ASN A 510 -0.95 13.51 3.23
CA ASN A 510 -1.25 13.18 4.62
C ASN A 510 -1.56 14.44 5.43
N ILE A 511 -0.73 15.46 5.38
CA ILE A 511 -0.93 16.72 6.09
C ILE A 511 -2.28 17.38 5.72
N ARG A 512 -2.63 17.42 4.42
CA ARG A 512 -3.93 17.96 3.99
C ARG A 512 -5.10 17.12 4.47
N LYS A 513 -4.97 15.79 4.45
CA LYS A 513 -6.01 14.87 4.95
C LYS A 513 -6.20 15.03 6.46
N ILE A 514 -5.13 15.23 7.23
CA ILE A 514 -5.21 15.50 8.68
C ILE A 514 -5.93 16.83 8.92
N ARG A 515 -5.57 17.90 8.20
CA ARG A 515 -6.26 19.20 8.29
C ARG A 515 -7.74 19.10 7.98
N ALA A 516 -8.08 18.45 6.87
CA ALA A 516 -9.47 18.27 6.46
C ALA A 516 -10.27 17.42 7.46
N TRP A 517 -9.65 16.38 8.01
CA TRP A 517 -10.27 15.54 9.03
C TRP A 517 -10.51 16.30 10.34
N ARG A 518 -9.53 17.07 10.84
CA ARG A 518 -9.69 17.93 12.03
C ARG A 518 -10.75 19.00 11.83
N ALA A 519 -10.82 19.63 10.66
CA ALA A 519 -11.88 20.59 10.34
C ALA A 519 -13.27 19.95 10.34
N LEU A 520 -13.40 18.71 9.86
CA LEU A 520 -14.67 17.95 9.87
C LEU A 520 -15.09 17.53 11.27
N THR A 521 -14.15 17.16 12.13
CA THR A 521 -14.43 16.74 13.52
C THR A 521 -14.73 17.93 14.42
N ALA A 522 -14.07 19.06 14.24
CA ALA A 522 -14.34 20.29 14.96
C ALA A 522 -15.70 20.93 14.60
N GLY A 523 -16.16 20.77 13.35
CA GLY A 523 -17.41 21.38 12.84
C GLY A 523 -18.73 20.65 13.18
N GLY A 524 -18.69 19.60 13.93
CA GLY A 524 -19.70 18.81 14.66
C GLY A 524 -21.07 18.51 14.02
N LYS A 525 -21.75 19.32 13.25
CA LYS A 525 -23.10 19.07 12.68
C LYS A 525 -23.25 19.38 11.19
N ALA A 526 -22.44 20.22 10.62
CA ALA A 526 -22.52 20.61 9.20
C ALA A 526 -22.07 19.50 8.24
N ALA A 527 -21.18 18.61 8.68
CA ALA A 527 -20.62 17.53 7.87
C ALA A 527 -21.61 16.39 7.59
N THR A 528 -22.60 16.17 8.46
CA THR A 528 -23.62 15.10 8.31
C THR A 528 -24.61 15.41 7.19
N ALA A 529 -24.96 16.68 6.99
CA ALA A 529 -25.92 17.11 5.97
C ALA A 529 -25.36 17.00 4.53
N GLN A 530 -24.06 17.20 4.34
CA GLN A 530 -23.43 17.12 3.01
C GLN A 530 -23.14 15.67 2.56
N ARG A 531 -23.02 14.72 3.51
CA ARG A 531 -22.89 13.27 3.23
C ARG A 531 -24.19 12.63 2.79
N ALA A 532 -25.33 13.11 3.26
CA ALA A 532 -26.64 12.58 2.88
C ALA A 532 -26.98 12.79 1.39
N ARG A 533 -26.35 13.76 0.71
CA ARG A 533 -26.55 14.03 -0.73
C ARG A 533 -25.76 13.15 -1.69
N ARG A 534 -24.71 12.44 -1.22
CA ARG A 534 -24.04 11.40 -2.00
C ARG A 534 -24.48 10.02 -1.52
N ARG A 535 -25.74 9.65 -1.71
CA ARG A 535 -26.11 8.24 -1.80
C ARG A 535 -25.30 7.65 -2.97
N ARG A 536 -24.23 6.95 -2.65
CA ARG A 536 -23.61 6.06 -3.61
C ARG A 536 -24.66 5.03 -3.98
N ALA A 537 -24.87 4.85 -5.29
CA ALA A 537 -25.56 3.71 -5.82
C ALA A 537 -25.08 2.45 -5.09
N SER A 538 -25.98 1.62 -4.64
CA SER A 538 -25.64 0.35 -4.00
C SER A 538 -24.93 -0.51 -5.05
N LEU A 539 -24.17 -1.53 -4.63
CA LEU A 539 -23.64 -2.52 -5.58
C LEU A 539 -24.75 -3.12 -6.47
N ARG A 540 -25.99 -3.10 -6.02
CA ARG A 540 -27.20 -3.50 -6.79
C ARG A 540 -27.43 -2.61 -8.01
N ASP A 541 -27.04 -1.33 -7.97
CA ASP A 541 -27.24 -0.38 -9.09
C ASP A 541 -26.20 -0.55 -10.20
N TYR A 542 -25.20 -1.42 -10.01
CA TYR A 542 -24.16 -1.74 -10.99
C TYR A 542 -24.25 -3.15 -11.58
N LEU A 543 -25.26 -3.91 -11.17
CA LEU A 543 -25.57 -5.17 -11.81
C LEU A 543 -26.62 -4.90 -12.88
N PRO A 544 -26.44 -5.32 -14.15
CA PRO A 544 -27.49 -5.22 -15.15
C PRO A 544 -28.71 -5.98 -14.63
N ASP A 545 -29.85 -5.34 -14.72
CA ASP A 545 -31.14 -6.01 -14.54
C ASP A 545 -31.18 -7.18 -15.53
N GLY A 546 -31.12 -8.41 -15.00
CA GLY A 546 -31.12 -9.65 -15.75
C GLY A 546 -32.49 -10.01 -16.29
#